data_2aa80476feeed23cfc7037aa7e34bc7d
#
_entry.id   2aa80476feeed23cfc7037aa7e34bc7d
#
_cell.length_a   1.000
_cell.length_b   1.000
_cell.length_c   1.000
_cell.angle_alpha   90.00
_cell.angle_beta   90.00
_cell.angle_gamma   90.00
#
_symmetry.space_group_name_H-M   'P 1'
#
loop_
_entity.id
_entity.type
_entity.pdbx_description
1 polymer ?
#
loop_
_entity_poly.entity_id
_entity_poly.type
_entity_poly.pdbx_seq_one_letter_code
_entity_poly.pdbx_strand_id
1 'polypeptide(L)'
;MKRIAFIFLLIFSFLPVRAQHGPVIISSEDSLCIEKLLHLNIQTDDINEYISFYAKQLHNIPYAGGTLDILPEECLIVNVHKLDCTTFIETVLALSITKQCGKCAVSDYEKALQRARYHDGVINGYGSRLHYFSDWIWDNSRKGIVQEISPVHSSDKIPLELYFMSENADKYPLLKGNSSAIAQIREHEQNLSGDSAAYIPKEKLFHADLSWIKDGDIIAITTGRPGLDITHVGIACVINGAVHLTHASLKEHKVVTEPISLATYLSRNNSQTGIRVIRALNQRP
;
A
#
# COMPACT_ATOMS: atom_id res chain seq x y z
N MET A 1 -28.53 20.85 -60.80
CA MET A 1 -27.54 19.87 -60.29
C MET A 1 -27.56 19.94 -58.78
N LYS A 2 -28.20 18.94 -58.12
CA LYS A 2 -28.28 18.87 -56.65
C LYS A 2 -27.09 18.02 -56.14
N ARG A 3 -26.22 18.63 -55.33
CA ARG A 3 -25.10 17.91 -54.67
C ARG A 3 -25.66 17.23 -53.41
N ILE A 4 -25.62 15.90 -53.37
CA ILE A 4 -25.95 15.09 -52.19
C ILE A 4 -24.63 14.96 -51.41
N ALA A 5 -24.59 15.50 -50.19
CA ALA A 5 -23.50 15.32 -49.24
C ALA A 5 -23.76 14.04 -48.44
N PHE A 6 -22.87 13.07 -48.58
CA PHE A 6 -22.84 11.88 -47.75
C PHE A 6 -22.12 12.20 -46.42
N ILE A 7 -22.85 12.21 -45.33
CA ILE A 7 -22.28 12.30 -43.99
C ILE A 7 -21.95 10.87 -43.54
N PHE A 8 -20.67 10.56 -43.46
CA PHE A 8 -20.18 9.32 -42.81
C PHE A 8 -20.25 9.49 -41.29
N LEU A 9 -21.17 8.79 -40.65
CA LEU A 9 -21.26 8.71 -39.21
C LEU A 9 -20.29 7.63 -38.73
N LEU A 10 -19.13 8.01 -38.19
CA LEU A 10 -18.19 7.12 -37.53
C LEU A 10 -18.76 6.73 -36.16
N ILE A 11 -19.34 5.54 -36.09
CA ILE A 11 -19.76 4.93 -34.82
C ILE A 11 -18.50 4.38 -34.15
N PHE A 12 -17.97 5.12 -33.17
CA PHE A 12 -16.98 4.60 -32.22
C PHE A 12 -17.68 3.61 -31.27
N SER A 13 -17.54 2.33 -31.54
CA SER A 13 -17.93 1.30 -30.58
C SER A 13 -16.93 1.30 -29.42
N PHE A 14 -17.30 1.88 -28.28
CA PHE A 14 -16.61 1.65 -27.02
C PHE A 14 -16.86 0.19 -26.61
N LEU A 15 -15.91 -0.68 -26.92
CA LEU A 15 -15.86 -1.99 -26.28
C LEU A 15 -15.48 -1.76 -24.82
N PRO A 16 -16.26 -2.28 -23.85
CA PRO A 16 -15.84 -2.21 -22.46
C PRO A 16 -14.54 -3.00 -22.33
N VAL A 17 -13.47 -2.31 -21.92
CA VAL A 17 -12.24 -2.98 -21.48
C VAL A 17 -12.61 -3.78 -20.24
N ARG A 18 -12.82 -5.08 -20.44
CA ARG A 18 -12.95 -6.02 -19.32
C ARG A 18 -11.61 -6.01 -18.61
N ALA A 19 -11.58 -5.53 -17.35
CA ALA A 19 -10.43 -5.68 -16.50
C ALA A 19 -10.03 -7.17 -16.49
N GLN A 20 -8.93 -7.49 -17.15
CA GLN A 20 -8.38 -8.83 -17.14
C GLN A 20 -7.82 -9.05 -15.72
N HIS A 21 -8.54 -9.84 -14.91
CA HIS A 21 -7.98 -10.37 -13.68
C HIS A 21 -6.82 -11.30 -14.08
N GLY A 22 -5.61 -10.93 -13.68
CA GLY A 22 -4.45 -11.79 -13.83
C GLY A 22 -4.61 -13.09 -13.03
N PRO A 23 -3.76 -14.10 -13.28
CA PRO A 23 -3.79 -15.32 -12.50
C PRO A 23 -3.59 -15.01 -11.00
N VAL A 24 -4.37 -15.68 -10.15
CA VAL A 24 -4.30 -15.59 -8.69
C VAL A 24 -3.66 -16.86 -8.14
N ILE A 25 -2.65 -16.68 -7.30
CA ILE A 25 -2.02 -17.77 -6.54
C ILE A 25 -2.39 -17.59 -5.08
N ILE A 26 -3.18 -18.52 -4.58
CA ILE A 26 -3.64 -18.57 -3.20
C ILE A 26 -3.65 -20.03 -2.72
N SER A 27 -3.15 -20.29 -1.52
CA SER A 27 -3.26 -21.61 -0.91
C SER A 27 -4.67 -21.83 -0.34
N SER A 28 -5.05 -23.09 -0.16
CA SER A 28 -6.31 -23.43 0.52
C SER A 28 -6.33 -22.91 1.97
N GLU A 29 -5.18 -22.88 2.64
CA GLU A 29 -5.03 -22.38 4.01
C GLU A 29 -5.23 -20.85 4.06
N ASP A 30 -4.62 -20.10 3.13
CA ASP A 30 -4.82 -18.65 3.02
C ASP A 30 -6.29 -18.33 2.70
N SER A 31 -6.91 -19.05 1.78
CA SER A 31 -8.32 -18.89 1.41
C SER A 31 -9.23 -19.09 2.63
N LEU A 32 -9.06 -20.18 3.37
CA LEU A 32 -9.83 -20.44 4.59
C LEU A 32 -9.59 -19.41 5.70
N CYS A 33 -8.35 -18.91 5.82
CA CYS A 33 -8.02 -17.86 6.78
C CYS A 33 -8.75 -16.55 6.43
N ILE A 34 -8.70 -16.13 5.17
CA ILE A 34 -9.40 -14.93 4.68
C ILE A 34 -10.92 -15.06 4.88
N GLU A 35 -11.49 -16.21 4.53
CA GLU A 35 -12.91 -16.47 4.75
C GLU A 35 -13.29 -16.30 6.22
N LYS A 36 -12.55 -16.91 7.14
CA LYS A 36 -12.75 -16.76 8.59
C LYS A 36 -12.66 -15.30 9.03
N LEU A 37 -11.65 -14.57 8.57
CA LEU A 37 -11.46 -13.14 8.91
C LEU A 37 -12.65 -12.30 8.42
N LEU A 38 -13.12 -12.51 7.20
CA LEU A 38 -14.25 -11.79 6.64
C LEU A 38 -15.58 -12.08 7.33
N HIS A 39 -15.72 -13.26 7.96
CA HIS A 39 -16.91 -13.64 8.74
C HIS A 39 -16.87 -13.14 10.20
N LEU A 40 -15.76 -12.58 10.67
CA LEU A 40 -15.71 -11.96 12.00
C LEU A 40 -16.74 -10.83 12.12
N ASN A 41 -17.40 -10.77 13.27
CA ASN A 41 -18.39 -9.73 13.51
C ASN A 41 -17.71 -8.44 13.97
N ILE A 42 -17.91 -7.39 13.20
CA ILE A 42 -17.57 -6.01 13.52
C ILE A 42 -18.69 -5.12 12.98
N GLN A 43 -19.18 -4.20 13.80
CA GLN A 43 -20.24 -3.25 13.43
C GLN A 43 -19.68 -1.83 13.48
N THR A 44 -19.34 -1.31 12.34
CA THR A 44 -18.87 0.07 12.15
C THR A 44 -19.08 0.50 10.70
N ASP A 45 -19.19 1.79 10.46
CA ASP A 45 -19.19 2.39 9.12
C ASP A 45 -17.84 3.05 8.79
N ASP A 46 -16.92 3.11 9.74
CA ASP A 46 -15.60 3.74 9.59
C ASP A 46 -14.55 2.73 9.12
N ILE A 47 -13.95 2.97 7.95
CA ILE A 47 -12.89 2.14 7.40
C ILE A 47 -11.67 2.03 8.34
N ASN A 48 -11.34 3.08 9.09
CA ASN A 48 -10.22 3.08 10.00
C ASN A 48 -10.44 2.12 11.19
N GLU A 49 -11.67 1.98 11.65
CA GLU A 49 -12.01 0.98 12.67
C GLU A 49 -11.87 -0.45 12.13
N TYR A 50 -12.26 -0.71 10.85
CA TYR A 50 -11.99 -1.99 10.20
C TYR A 50 -10.49 -2.26 10.10
N ILE A 51 -9.69 -1.26 9.70
CA ILE A 51 -8.23 -1.37 9.60
C ILE A 51 -7.62 -1.70 10.96
N SER A 52 -7.99 -0.96 12.00
CA SER A 52 -7.53 -1.21 13.36
C SER A 52 -7.93 -2.61 13.86
N PHE A 53 -9.15 -3.04 13.55
CA PHE A 53 -9.65 -4.37 13.90
C PHE A 53 -8.81 -5.47 13.21
N TYR A 54 -8.66 -5.44 11.88
CA TYR A 54 -7.93 -6.47 11.14
C TYR A 54 -6.44 -6.46 11.45
N ALA A 55 -5.83 -5.29 11.70
CA ALA A 55 -4.45 -5.21 12.16
C ALA A 55 -4.23 -6.01 13.45
N LYS A 56 -5.19 -5.96 14.38
CA LYS A 56 -5.16 -6.75 15.64
C LYS A 56 -5.36 -8.25 15.39
N GLN A 57 -6.21 -8.64 14.43
CA GLN A 57 -6.42 -10.06 14.09
C GLN A 57 -5.17 -10.71 13.51
N LEU A 58 -4.31 -9.92 12.83
CA LEU A 58 -3.07 -10.40 12.23
C LEU A 58 -1.85 -10.36 13.18
N HIS A 59 -2.04 -10.02 14.46
CA HIS A 59 -0.96 -10.10 15.46
C HIS A 59 -0.33 -11.50 15.50
N ASN A 60 0.99 -11.54 15.71
CA ASN A 60 1.83 -12.73 15.73
C ASN A 60 1.96 -13.49 14.38
N ILE A 61 1.38 -13.02 13.29
CA ILE A 61 1.69 -13.56 11.95
C ILE A 61 3.20 -13.38 11.71
N PRO A 62 3.93 -14.43 11.31
CA PRO A 62 5.37 -14.38 11.08
C PRO A 62 5.76 -13.36 10.01
N TYR A 63 6.90 -12.66 10.24
CA TYR A 63 7.51 -11.81 9.22
C TYR A 63 8.20 -12.64 8.15
N ALA A 64 7.94 -12.34 6.87
CA ALA A 64 8.76 -12.83 5.77
C ALA A 64 8.74 -11.82 4.61
N GLY A 65 9.92 -11.39 4.18
CA GLY A 65 10.10 -10.59 2.96
C GLY A 65 10.19 -11.46 1.70
N GLY A 66 9.90 -10.87 0.54
CA GLY A 66 10.05 -11.53 -0.76
C GLY A 66 9.02 -12.60 -1.08
N THR A 67 7.93 -12.67 -0.34
CA THR A 67 6.86 -13.67 -0.55
C THR A 67 6.10 -13.49 -1.86
N LEU A 68 6.26 -12.36 -2.53
CA LEU A 68 5.64 -12.05 -3.81
C LEU A 68 6.53 -12.35 -5.03
N ASP A 69 7.82 -12.66 -4.82
CA ASP A 69 8.81 -12.82 -5.90
C ASP A 69 9.16 -14.30 -6.14
N ILE A 70 8.15 -15.17 -6.05
CA ILE A 70 8.30 -16.64 -6.13
C ILE A 70 8.09 -17.22 -7.52
N LEU A 71 7.56 -16.45 -8.45
CA LEU A 71 7.30 -16.87 -9.83
C LEU A 71 7.97 -15.92 -10.83
N PRO A 72 8.37 -16.42 -12.02
CA PRO A 72 9.01 -15.58 -13.04
C PRO A 72 8.06 -14.57 -13.68
N GLU A 73 6.76 -14.89 -13.71
CA GLU A 73 5.71 -14.02 -14.24
C GLU A 73 4.92 -13.39 -13.11
N GLU A 74 4.61 -12.10 -13.27
CA GLU A 74 3.84 -11.36 -12.29
C GLU A 74 2.39 -11.85 -12.23
N CYS A 75 1.93 -12.12 -11.02
CA CYS A 75 0.56 -12.53 -10.74
C CYS A 75 0.14 -12.07 -9.33
N LEU A 76 -1.16 -12.11 -9.04
CA LEU A 76 -1.63 -11.81 -7.70
C LEU A 76 -1.31 -12.96 -6.75
N ILE A 77 -0.25 -12.81 -5.97
CA ILE A 77 0.07 -13.75 -4.90
C ILE A 77 -0.62 -13.30 -3.61
N VAL A 78 -1.38 -14.21 -3.02
CA VAL A 78 -2.06 -14.02 -1.73
C VAL A 78 -1.38 -14.89 -0.69
N ASN A 79 -0.90 -14.25 0.38
CA ASN A 79 -0.31 -14.92 1.54
C ASN A 79 -0.68 -14.12 2.78
N VAL A 80 -1.40 -14.73 3.71
CA VAL A 80 -1.82 -14.12 4.98
C VAL A 80 -1.16 -14.78 6.20
N HIS A 81 -0.31 -15.78 5.98
CA HIS A 81 0.42 -16.49 7.02
C HIS A 81 1.86 -16.01 7.20
N LYS A 82 2.38 -15.22 6.24
CA LYS A 82 3.73 -14.62 6.30
C LYS A 82 3.68 -13.26 5.62
N LEU A 83 3.97 -12.21 6.37
CA LEU A 83 3.81 -10.83 5.90
C LEU A 83 5.09 -10.03 6.12
N ASP A 84 5.42 -9.18 5.17
CA ASP A 84 6.30 -8.03 5.39
C ASP A 84 5.48 -6.77 5.68
N CYS A 85 6.15 -5.63 5.85
CA CYS A 85 5.47 -4.39 6.23
C CYS A 85 4.46 -3.92 5.17
N THR A 86 4.75 -4.06 3.89
CA THR A 86 3.87 -3.63 2.79
C THR A 86 2.71 -4.60 2.60
N THR A 87 3.00 -5.91 2.54
CA THR A 87 1.95 -6.92 2.40
C THR A 87 1.01 -6.97 3.60
N PHE A 88 1.49 -6.60 4.81
CA PHE A 88 0.65 -6.40 5.98
C PHE A 88 -0.38 -5.27 5.76
N ILE A 89 0.07 -4.09 5.32
CA ILE A 89 -0.82 -2.96 5.03
C ILE A 89 -1.84 -3.33 3.95
N GLU A 90 -1.40 -3.93 2.86
CA GLU A 90 -2.26 -4.32 1.74
C GLU A 90 -3.30 -5.36 2.15
N THR A 91 -2.90 -6.35 2.97
CA THR A 91 -3.81 -7.38 3.50
C THR A 91 -4.87 -6.78 4.40
N VAL A 92 -4.47 -5.94 5.35
CA VAL A 92 -5.42 -5.26 6.25
C VAL A 92 -6.38 -4.38 5.48
N LEU A 93 -5.86 -3.58 4.54
CA LEU A 93 -6.67 -2.67 3.72
C LEU A 93 -7.67 -3.44 2.85
N ALA A 94 -7.25 -4.53 2.20
CA ALA A 94 -8.11 -5.34 1.36
C ALA A 94 -9.24 -6.02 2.15
N LEU A 95 -8.93 -6.57 3.34
CA LEU A 95 -9.93 -7.12 4.26
C LEU A 95 -10.96 -6.04 4.68
N SER A 96 -10.45 -4.86 5.03
CA SER A 96 -11.27 -3.74 5.50
C SER A 96 -12.22 -3.23 4.41
N ILE A 97 -11.73 -3.02 3.19
CA ILE A 97 -12.53 -2.62 2.03
C ILE A 97 -13.60 -3.67 1.73
N THR A 98 -13.21 -4.94 1.68
CA THR A 98 -14.14 -6.04 1.38
C THR A 98 -15.27 -6.09 2.40
N LYS A 99 -14.94 -6.00 3.67
CA LYS A 99 -15.91 -6.05 4.77
C LYS A 99 -16.82 -4.82 4.80
N GLN A 100 -16.26 -3.62 4.64
CA GLN A 100 -17.04 -2.38 4.62
C GLN A 100 -18.05 -2.34 3.47
N CYS A 101 -17.70 -2.93 2.31
CA CYS A 101 -18.61 -3.10 1.18
C CYS A 101 -19.69 -4.18 1.40
N GLY A 102 -19.80 -4.75 2.60
CA GLY A 102 -20.75 -5.82 2.91
C GLY A 102 -20.47 -7.16 2.22
N LYS A 103 -19.23 -7.35 1.73
CA LYS A 103 -18.81 -8.56 1.02
C LYS A 103 -18.04 -9.50 1.94
N CYS A 104 -18.06 -10.79 1.60
CA CYS A 104 -17.39 -11.83 2.40
C CYS A 104 -16.75 -12.95 1.56
N ALA A 105 -16.79 -12.85 0.22
CA ALA A 105 -16.16 -13.82 -0.64
C ALA A 105 -14.65 -13.55 -0.76
N VAL A 106 -13.83 -14.60 -0.80
CA VAL A 106 -12.38 -14.52 -1.02
C VAL A 106 -12.07 -13.80 -2.33
N SER A 107 -12.86 -14.04 -3.38
CA SER A 107 -12.71 -13.34 -4.67
C SER A 107 -12.94 -11.82 -4.60
N ASP A 108 -13.68 -11.32 -3.63
CA ASP A 108 -13.84 -9.87 -3.44
C ASP A 108 -12.63 -9.28 -2.71
N TYR A 109 -12.04 -10.04 -1.77
CA TYR A 109 -10.75 -9.70 -1.16
C TYR A 109 -9.62 -9.66 -2.21
N GLU A 110 -9.54 -10.66 -3.10
CA GLU A 110 -8.55 -10.70 -4.18
C GLU A 110 -8.64 -9.47 -5.08
N LYS A 111 -9.86 -9.04 -5.45
CA LYS A 111 -10.08 -7.82 -6.24
C LYS A 111 -9.63 -6.55 -5.49
N ALA A 112 -9.95 -6.45 -4.20
CA ALA A 112 -9.53 -5.33 -3.37
C ALA A 112 -8.00 -5.28 -3.23
N LEU A 113 -7.36 -6.44 -3.01
CA LEU A 113 -5.92 -6.56 -2.91
C LEU A 113 -5.23 -6.20 -4.23
N GLN A 114 -5.70 -6.73 -5.36
CA GLN A 114 -5.17 -6.40 -6.68
C GLN A 114 -5.29 -4.90 -6.96
N ARG A 115 -6.45 -4.31 -6.66
CA ARG A 115 -6.68 -2.87 -6.84
C ARG A 115 -5.72 -2.02 -6.01
N ALA A 116 -5.37 -2.43 -4.79
CA ALA A 116 -4.47 -1.70 -3.92
C ALA A 116 -2.98 -1.88 -4.26
N ARG A 117 -2.59 -3.04 -4.80
CA ARG A 117 -1.19 -3.45 -5.01
C ARG A 117 -0.62 -3.01 -6.35
N TYR A 118 -1.45 -2.86 -7.38
CA TYR A 118 -0.99 -2.64 -8.76
C TYR A 118 -1.44 -1.29 -9.29
N HIS A 119 -0.63 -0.70 -10.18
CA HIS A 119 -0.98 0.50 -10.93
C HIS A 119 -2.34 0.34 -11.62
N ASP A 120 -3.24 1.28 -11.38
CA ASP A 120 -4.63 1.25 -11.86
C ASP A 120 -5.38 -0.07 -11.56
N GLY A 121 -4.85 -0.91 -10.66
CA GLY A 121 -5.37 -2.22 -10.33
C GLY A 121 -5.12 -3.29 -11.41
N VAL A 122 -4.21 -3.06 -12.35
CA VAL A 122 -3.95 -3.94 -13.50
C VAL A 122 -2.60 -4.62 -13.37
N ILE A 123 -2.57 -5.96 -13.51
CA ILE A 123 -1.34 -6.74 -13.56
C ILE A 123 -0.81 -6.73 -15.00
N ASN A 124 0.37 -6.13 -15.19
CA ASN A 124 1.05 -6.05 -16.49
C ASN A 124 2.57 -6.16 -16.31
N GLY A 125 3.03 -7.34 -15.87
CA GLY A 125 4.42 -7.60 -15.54
C GLY A 125 4.86 -6.99 -14.20
N TYR A 126 6.11 -7.25 -13.83
CA TYR A 126 6.68 -6.89 -12.53
C TYR A 126 6.59 -5.39 -12.22
N GLY A 127 6.84 -4.53 -13.23
CA GLY A 127 6.80 -3.08 -13.06
C GLY A 127 5.41 -2.50 -12.79
N SER A 128 4.33 -3.28 -12.99
CA SER A 128 2.97 -2.82 -12.65
C SER A 128 2.66 -2.86 -11.16
N ARG A 129 3.47 -3.55 -10.35
CA ARG A 129 3.35 -3.54 -8.89
C ARG A 129 3.82 -2.19 -8.33
N LEU A 130 3.13 -1.67 -7.34
CA LEU A 130 3.46 -0.42 -6.66
C LEU A 130 4.64 -0.64 -5.69
N HIS A 131 5.87 -0.57 -6.21
CA HIS A 131 7.07 -0.91 -5.45
C HIS A 131 7.54 0.19 -4.49
N TYR A 132 7.42 1.46 -4.90
CA TYR A 132 7.71 2.60 -4.03
C TYR A 132 6.46 3.01 -3.28
N PHE A 133 6.59 3.29 -1.98
CA PHE A 133 5.40 3.60 -1.20
C PHE A 133 4.83 4.99 -1.52
N SER A 134 5.63 5.92 -2.02
CA SER A 134 5.12 7.19 -2.56
C SER A 134 4.25 6.97 -3.80
N ASP A 135 4.62 6.04 -4.67
CA ASP A 135 3.84 5.62 -5.82
C ASP A 135 2.54 4.93 -5.37
N TRP A 136 2.64 4.06 -4.37
CA TRP A 136 1.49 3.42 -3.75
C TRP A 136 0.48 4.43 -3.19
N ILE A 137 0.97 5.48 -2.51
CA ILE A 137 0.13 6.58 -1.99
C ILE A 137 -0.53 7.33 -3.14
N TRP A 138 0.24 7.71 -4.15
CA TRP A 138 -0.25 8.50 -5.29
C TRP A 138 -1.34 7.74 -6.08
N ASP A 139 -1.07 6.49 -6.46
CA ASP A 139 -1.99 5.69 -7.26
C ASP A 139 -3.26 5.32 -6.47
N ASN A 140 -3.11 4.92 -5.20
CA ASN A 140 -4.26 4.60 -4.35
C ASN A 140 -5.09 5.84 -3.97
N SER A 141 -4.48 7.04 -3.94
CA SER A 141 -5.22 8.30 -3.79
C SER A 141 -6.05 8.61 -5.04
N ARG A 142 -5.50 8.44 -6.24
CA ARG A 142 -6.24 8.57 -7.51
C ARG A 142 -7.42 7.59 -7.60
N LYS A 143 -7.23 6.36 -7.12
CA LYS A 143 -8.27 5.33 -7.07
C LYS A 143 -9.34 5.60 -5.99
N GLY A 144 -9.18 6.65 -5.16
CA GLY A 144 -10.10 6.95 -4.07
C GLY A 144 -10.09 5.92 -2.95
N ILE A 145 -8.98 5.21 -2.77
CA ILE A 145 -8.79 4.21 -1.69
C ILE A 145 -8.27 4.88 -0.43
N VAL A 146 -7.31 5.80 -0.58
CA VAL A 146 -6.67 6.51 0.53
C VAL A 146 -6.56 8.00 0.24
N GLN A 147 -6.21 8.76 1.26
CA GLN A 147 -5.81 10.16 1.17
C GLN A 147 -4.59 10.39 2.04
N GLU A 148 -3.57 11.04 1.52
CA GLU A 148 -2.46 11.51 2.33
C GLU A 148 -2.90 12.76 3.11
N ILE A 149 -2.78 12.70 4.44
CA ILE A 149 -3.20 13.78 5.34
C ILE A 149 -2.04 14.60 5.90
N SER A 150 -0.79 14.17 5.71
CA SER A 150 0.40 14.93 6.10
C SER A 150 0.41 16.37 5.59
N PRO A 151 0.00 16.68 4.33
CA PRO A 151 0.02 18.06 3.81
C PRO A 151 -0.87 19.05 4.57
N VAL A 152 -1.88 18.57 5.29
CA VAL A 152 -2.77 19.41 6.10
C VAL A 152 -2.13 19.75 7.44
N HIS A 153 -1.20 18.92 7.93
CA HIS A 153 -0.67 18.97 9.28
C HIS A 153 0.83 19.33 9.35
N SER A 154 1.51 19.42 8.20
CA SER A 154 2.93 19.80 8.13
C SER A 154 3.25 20.60 6.89
N SER A 155 4.04 21.65 7.06
CA SER A 155 4.67 22.41 5.98
C SER A 155 6.06 21.89 5.61
N ASP A 156 6.64 20.98 6.42
CA ASP A 156 7.93 20.38 6.12
C ASP A 156 7.80 19.46 4.92
N LYS A 157 8.81 19.49 4.05
CA LYS A 157 8.83 18.69 2.82
C LYS A 157 10.11 17.88 2.71
N ILE A 158 9.99 16.67 2.17
CA ILE A 158 11.11 15.82 1.78
C ILE A 158 11.12 15.69 0.26
N PRO A 159 12.26 15.90 -0.42
CA PRO A 159 12.34 15.68 -1.86
C PRO A 159 12.16 14.19 -2.18
N LEU A 160 11.50 13.91 -3.30
CA LEU A 160 11.37 12.58 -3.87
C LEU A 160 12.41 12.42 -4.98
N GLU A 161 13.44 11.65 -4.73
CA GLU A 161 14.49 11.29 -5.68
C GLU A 161 14.57 9.77 -5.73
N LEU A 162 13.85 9.15 -6.67
CA LEU A 162 13.67 7.71 -6.74
C LEU A 162 14.52 7.11 -7.87
N TYR A 163 15.41 6.20 -7.50
CA TYR A 163 16.26 5.45 -8.44
C TYR A 163 16.82 4.16 -7.83
N PHE A 164 16.41 3.82 -6.60
CA PHE A 164 17.03 2.73 -5.86
C PHE A 164 16.87 1.37 -6.54
N MET A 165 15.68 1.05 -7.06
CA MET A 165 15.44 -0.27 -7.65
C MET A 165 16.09 -0.40 -9.03
N SER A 166 15.96 0.60 -9.91
CA SER A 166 16.55 0.55 -11.25
C SER A 166 18.07 0.51 -11.23
N GLU A 167 18.72 1.20 -10.26
CA GLU A 167 20.17 1.18 -10.08
C GLU A 167 20.68 -0.08 -9.34
N ASN A 168 19.81 -0.78 -8.63
CA ASN A 168 20.14 -1.99 -7.90
C ASN A 168 19.39 -3.22 -8.43
N ALA A 169 19.07 -3.26 -9.71
CA ALA A 169 18.25 -4.30 -10.35
C ALA A 169 18.77 -5.73 -10.07
N ASP A 170 20.07 -5.92 -9.95
CA ASP A 170 20.70 -7.22 -9.63
C ASP A 170 20.33 -7.77 -8.25
N LYS A 171 19.82 -6.93 -7.33
CA LYS A 171 19.37 -7.34 -6.00
C LYS A 171 17.95 -7.90 -6.00
N TYR A 172 17.21 -7.71 -7.09
CA TYR A 172 15.81 -8.13 -7.23
C TYR A 172 15.72 -9.28 -8.24
N PRO A 173 15.34 -10.48 -7.82
CA PRO A 173 15.34 -11.66 -8.69
C PRO A 173 14.57 -11.46 -10.01
N LEU A 174 13.46 -10.74 -9.99
CA LEU A 174 12.60 -10.50 -11.16
C LEU A 174 13.02 -9.29 -12.01
N LEU A 175 13.92 -8.45 -11.52
CA LEU A 175 14.56 -7.39 -12.31
C LEU A 175 15.87 -7.85 -12.96
N LYS A 176 16.59 -8.76 -12.32
CA LYS A 176 17.91 -9.21 -12.79
C LYS A 176 17.85 -9.73 -14.22
N GLY A 177 18.52 -9.01 -15.14
CA GLY A 177 18.53 -9.34 -16.56
C GLY A 177 17.23 -9.04 -17.33
N ASN A 178 16.21 -8.46 -16.69
CA ASN A 178 14.93 -8.13 -17.29
C ASN A 178 14.89 -6.64 -17.66
N SER A 179 15.40 -6.30 -18.85
CA SER A 179 15.47 -4.91 -19.32
C SER A 179 14.11 -4.22 -19.44
N SER A 180 13.05 -4.97 -19.77
CA SER A 180 11.69 -4.44 -19.88
C SER A 180 11.15 -4.04 -18.50
N ALA A 181 11.29 -4.91 -17.49
CA ALA A 181 10.86 -4.59 -16.14
C ALA A 181 11.68 -3.44 -15.53
N ILE A 182 13.01 -3.41 -15.78
CA ILE A 182 13.86 -2.28 -15.35
C ILE A 182 13.41 -0.97 -16.00
N ALA A 183 13.05 -0.98 -17.28
CA ALA A 183 12.56 0.21 -17.97
C ALA A 183 11.23 0.71 -17.36
N GLN A 184 10.29 -0.18 -17.05
CA GLN A 184 9.04 0.18 -16.38
C GLN A 184 9.29 0.78 -14.98
N ILE A 185 10.13 0.15 -14.16
CA ILE A 185 10.50 0.69 -12.84
C ILE A 185 11.12 2.09 -12.98
N ARG A 186 12.06 2.27 -13.92
CA ARG A 186 12.69 3.58 -14.16
C ARG A 186 11.70 4.64 -14.61
N GLU A 187 10.71 4.30 -15.41
CA GLU A 187 9.64 5.21 -15.78
C GLU A 187 8.84 5.69 -14.55
N HIS A 188 8.47 4.78 -13.65
CA HIS A 188 7.78 5.13 -12.40
C HIS A 188 8.66 5.98 -11.48
N GLU A 189 9.94 5.64 -11.34
CA GLU A 189 10.91 6.43 -10.59
C GLU A 189 11.02 7.86 -11.13
N GLN A 190 11.10 8.02 -12.47
CA GLN A 190 11.19 9.34 -13.13
C GLN A 190 9.90 10.15 -12.97
N ASN A 191 8.74 9.51 -13.07
CA ASN A 191 7.44 10.20 -12.96
C ASN A 191 7.18 10.78 -11.56
N LEU A 192 7.81 10.21 -10.52
CA LEU A 192 7.69 10.66 -9.13
C LEU A 192 8.86 11.53 -8.67
N SER A 193 10.01 11.43 -9.34
CA SER A 193 11.20 12.20 -8.98
C SER A 193 11.08 13.68 -9.40
N GLY A 194 11.66 14.55 -8.58
CA GLY A 194 11.60 16.00 -8.78
C GLY A 194 10.47 16.68 -7.99
N ASP A 195 9.52 15.92 -7.48
CA ASP A 195 8.50 16.41 -6.56
C ASP A 195 8.98 16.40 -5.10
N SER A 196 8.13 16.84 -4.20
CA SER A 196 8.36 16.78 -2.76
C SER A 196 7.08 16.32 -2.05
N ALA A 197 7.25 15.51 -1.01
CA ALA A 197 6.16 15.07 -0.16
C ALA A 197 6.15 15.82 1.17
N ALA A 198 4.98 16.16 1.69
CA ALA A 198 4.84 16.67 3.05
C ALA A 198 5.10 15.55 4.05
N TYR A 199 5.84 15.82 5.12
CA TYR A 199 6.13 14.85 6.16
C TYR A 199 6.30 15.53 7.51
N ILE A 200 6.25 14.77 8.59
CA ILE A 200 6.58 15.24 9.92
C ILE A 200 7.98 14.73 10.26
N PRO A 201 9.00 15.63 10.37
CA PRO A 201 10.35 15.24 10.77
C PRO A 201 10.37 14.56 12.13
N LYS A 202 11.19 13.52 12.30
CA LYS A 202 11.25 12.77 13.57
C LYS A 202 11.61 13.63 14.77
N GLU A 203 12.40 14.68 14.57
CA GLU A 203 12.79 15.64 15.61
C GLU A 203 11.59 16.40 16.17
N LYS A 204 10.55 16.58 15.35
CA LYS A 204 9.31 17.27 15.75
C LYS A 204 8.31 16.37 16.45
N LEU A 205 8.39 15.05 16.29
CA LEU A 205 7.38 14.09 16.77
C LEU A 205 7.19 14.11 18.30
N PHE A 206 8.21 14.47 19.07
CA PHE A 206 8.09 14.57 20.54
C PHE A 206 7.33 15.81 21.01
N HIS A 207 7.19 16.81 20.16
CA HIS A 207 6.64 18.12 20.52
C HIS A 207 5.43 18.49 19.65
N ALA A 208 5.18 17.76 18.56
CA ALA A 208 4.04 18.00 17.69
C ALA A 208 2.74 17.52 18.35
N ASP A 209 1.66 18.25 18.11
CA ASP A 209 0.33 17.72 18.34
C ASP A 209 0.04 16.64 17.29
N LEU A 210 -0.05 15.38 17.73
CA LEU A 210 -0.36 14.21 16.90
C LEU A 210 -1.79 13.71 17.13
N SER A 211 -2.64 14.45 17.83
CA SER A 211 -4.02 14.05 18.16
C SER A 211 -4.92 13.84 16.93
N TRP A 212 -4.52 14.38 15.78
CA TRP A 212 -5.20 14.19 14.50
C TRP A 212 -4.92 12.82 13.85
N ILE A 213 -3.85 12.11 14.29
CA ILE A 213 -3.58 10.73 13.89
C ILE A 213 -4.52 9.82 14.66
N LYS A 214 -5.25 8.99 13.93
CA LYS A 214 -6.26 8.07 14.48
C LYS A 214 -5.81 6.63 14.40
N ASP A 215 -6.43 5.80 15.22
CA ASP A 215 -6.34 4.34 15.03
C ASP A 215 -6.69 3.98 13.57
N GLY A 216 -5.91 3.10 12.97
CA GLY A 216 -6.11 2.67 11.60
C GLY A 216 -5.46 3.55 10.52
N ASP A 217 -4.92 4.74 10.86
CA ASP A 217 -4.12 5.51 9.90
C ASP A 217 -2.85 4.74 9.51
N ILE A 218 -2.48 4.78 8.25
CA ILE A 218 -1.26 4.17 7.74
C ILE A 218 -0.10 5.14 7.97
N ILE A 219 0.97 4.65 8.58
CA ILE A 219 2.20 5.40 8.86
C ILE A 219 3.28 4.91 7.90
N ALA A 220 3.75 5.81 7.04
CA ALA A 220 4.89 5.57 6.16
C ALA A 220 6.13 6.28 6.72
N ILE A 221 7.17 5.50 7.06
CA ILE A 221 8.39 6.01 7.70
C ILE A 221 9.41 6.38 6.64
N THR A 222 9.69 7.67 6.54
CA THR A 222 10.63 8.25 5.57
C THR A 222 12.09 7.94 5.92
N THR A 223 12.95 7.98 4.90
CA THR A 223 14.37 7.64 5.06
C THR A 223 15.27 8.66 4.37
N GLY A 224 16.50 8.81 4.91
CA GLY A 224 17.58 9.52 4.25
C GLY A 224 18.43 8.65 3.32
N ARG A 225 18.01 7.40 3.03
CA ARG A 225 18.74 6.52 2.12
C ARG A 225 18.58 7.00 0.68
N PRO A 226 19.70 7.26 -0.04
CA PRO A 226 19.64 7.75 -1.41
C PRO A 226 18.80 6.86 -2.33
N GLY A 227 17.96 7.49 -3.16
CA GLY A 227 17.11 6.81 -4.14
C GLY A 227 15.87 6.09 -3.58
N LEU A 228 15.63 6.16 -2.26
CA LEU A 228 14.50 5.50 -1.59
C LEU A 228 13.68 6.52 -0.80
N ASP A 229 12.36 6.38 -0.82
CA ASP A 229 11.40 7.27 -0.14
C ASP A 229 11.04 6.77 1.27
N ILE A 230 10.58 5.53 1.36
CA ILE A 230 10.05 4.91 2.57
C ILE A 230 10.79 3.62 2.86
N THR A 231 11.21 3.41 4.12
CA THR A 231 11.87 2.17 4.54
C THR A 231 10.96 1.23 5.28
N HIS A 232 9.86 1.72 5.82
CA HIS A 232 8.96 0.91 6.62
C HIS A 232 7.56 1.50 6.67
N VAL A 233 6.58 0.64 6.82
CA VAL A 233 5.18 1.05 6.97
C VAL A 233 4.51 0.27 8.09
N GLY A 234 3.48 0.88 8.68
CA GLY A 234 2.66 0.26 9.73
C GLY A 234 1.33 0.99 9.88
N ILE A 235 0.56 0.58 10.87
CA ILE A 235 -0.74 1.15 11.21
C ILE A 235 -0.65 1.83 12.57
N ALA A 236 -1.18 3.03 12.68
CA ALA A 236 -1.26 3.76 13.93
C ALA A 236 -2.20 3.05 14.92
N CYS A 237 -1.75 2.95 16.15
CA CYS A 237 -2.53 2.49 17.30
C CYS A 237 -2.37 3.50 18.41
N VAL A 238 -3.46 4.16 18.82
CA VAL A 238 -3.43 5.19 19.87
C VAL A 238 -3.63 4.52 21.22
N ILE A 239 -2.61 4.61 22.09
CA ILE A 239 -2.63 4.02 23.44
C ILE A 239 -2.35 5.16 24.46
N ASN A 240 -3.30 5.42 25.34
CA ASN A 240 -3.22 6.47 26.34
C ASN A 240 -2.85 7.85 25.76
N GLY A 241 -3.38 8.19 24.58
CA GLY A 241 -3.13 9.45 23.89
C GLY A 241 -1.80 9.52 23.13
N ALA A 242 -0.98 8.46 23.14
CA ALA A 242 0.25 8.37 22.35
C ALA A 242 0.05 7.46 21.13
N VAL A 243 0.63 7.86 20.00
CA VAL A 243 0.63 7.05 18.78
C VAL A 243 1.69 5.96 18.89
N HIS A 244 1.29 4.72 18.74
CA HIS A 244 2.13 3.53 18.63
C HIS A 244 2.04 2.96 17.22
N LEU A 245 2.94 2.06 16.86
CA LEU A 245 2.98 1.43 15.54
C LEU A 245 2.62 -0.05 15.62
N THR A 246 1.58 -0.48 14.90
CA THR A 246 1.30 -1.89 14.61
C THR A 246 1.87 -2.22 13.24
N HIS A 247 2.79 -3.18 13.15
CA HIS A 247 3.51 -3.48 11.92
C HIS A 247 4.04 -4.91 11.86
N ALA A 248 4.35 -5.40 10.66
CA ALA A 248 5.17 -6.60 10.52
C ALA A 248 6.64 -6.21 10.79
N SER A 249 7.14 -6.61 11.96
CA SER A 249 8.46 -6.25 12.47
C SER A 249 9.51 -7.27 12.04
N LEU A 250 10.51 -6.84 11.27
CA LEU A 250 11.67 -7.67 10.96
C LEU A 250 12.44 -8.05 12.25
N LYS A 251 12.51 -7.13 13.22
CA LYS A 251 13.22 -7.34 14.47
C LYS A 251 12.54 -8.37 15.38
N GLU A 252 11.22 -8.26 15.49
CA GLU A 252 10.41 -9.16 16.32
C GLU A 252 9.97 -10.44 15.56
N HIS A 253 10.34 -10.55 14.26
CA HIS A 253 10.01 -11.64 13.33
C HIS A 253 8.52 -11.93 13.19
N LYS A 254 7.65 -10.96 13.47
CA LYS A 254 6.20 -11.11 13.40
C LYS A 254 5.47 -9.76 13.42
N VAL A 255 4.16 -9.80 13.20
CA VAL A 255 3.28 -8.63 13.41
C VAL A 255 3.15 -8.34 14.90
N VAL A 256 3.46 -7.10 15.29
CA VAL A 256 3.39 -6.61 16.67
C VAL A 256 2.85 -5.19 16.72
N THR A 257 2.34 -4.79 17.88
CA THR A 257 2.21 -3.37 18.25
C THR A 257 3.40 -3.00 19.13
N GLU A 258 4.15 -1.99 18.74
CA GLU A 258 5.31 -1.51 19.51
C GLU A 258 4.86 -1.02 20.90
N PRO A 259 5.52 -1.46 21.98
CA PRO A 259 5.16 -1.03 23.33
C PRO A 259 5.55 0.42 23.64
N ILE A 260 6.36 1.04 22.78
CA ILE A 260 6.84 2.41 22.88
C ILE A 260 6.14 3.30 21.87
N SER A 261 6.04 4.60 22.14
CA SER A 261 5.45 5.54 21.20
C SER A 261 6.22 5.60 19.87
N LEU A 262 5.52 5.97 18.80
CA LEU A 262 6.10 6.15 17.47
C LEU A 262 7.30 7.10 17.48
N ALA A 263 7.22 8.21 18.22
CA ALA A 263 8.34 9.15 18.38
C ALA A 263 9.57 8.47 18.97
N THR A 264 9.38 7.69 20.04
CA THR A 264 10.47 6.90 20.66
C THR A 264 10.99 5.81 19.73
N TYR A 265 10.12 5.16 18.97
CA TYR A 265 10.52 4.15 17.98
C TYR A 265 11.44 4.75 16.90
N LEU A 266 11.06 5.87 16.30
CA LEU A 266 11.85 6.53 15.26
C LEU A 266 13.18 7.08 15.81
N SER A 267 13.21 7.59 17.05
CA SER A 267 14.44 8.13 17.65
C SER A 267 15.57 7.11 17.77
N ARG A 268 15.24 5.82 17.80
CA ARG A 268 16.20 4.71 17.90
C ARG A 268 16.84 4.31 16.58
N ASN A 269 16.39 4.88 15.45
CA ASN A 269 16.88 4.55 14.12
C ASN A 269 17.37 5.81 13.38
N ASN A 270 18.68 5.89 13.15
CA ASN A 270 19.31 7.06 12.53
C ASN A 270 18.95 7.21 11.02
N SER A 271 18.62 6.13 10.32
CA SER A 271 18.26 6.19 8.91
C SER A 271 16.84 6.67 8.66
N GLN A 272 15.98 6.64 9.67
CA GLN A 272 14.60 7.12 9.58
C GLN A 272 14.57 8.63 9.83
N THR A 273 13.88 9.36 8.95
CA THR A 273 13.88 10.84 8.96
C THR A 273 12.57 11.46 9.45
N GLY A 274 11.47 10.71 9.40
CA GLY A 274 10.15 11.21 9.83
C GLY A 274 9.03 10.27 9.38
N ILE A 275 7.82 10.82 9.31
CA ILE A 275 6.63 10.07 8.90
C ILE A 275 5.79 10.83 7.88
N ARG A 276 5.10 10.06 7.04
CA ARG A 276 3.93 10.49 6.28
C ARG A 276 2.73 9.72 6.80
N VAL A 277 1.57 10.36 6.82
CA VAL A 277 0.35 9.76 7.37
C VAL A 277 -0.72 9.71 6.28
N ILE A 278 -1.27 8.52 6.10
CA ILE A 278 -2.24 8.22 5.07
C ILE A 278 -3.49 7.66 5.73
N ARG A 279 -4.65 8.16 5.36
CA ARG A 279 -5.95 7.71 5.86
C ARG A 279 -6.72 7.01 4.77
N ALA A 280 -7.27 5.85 5.06
CA ALA A 280 -8.17 5.18 4.14
C ALA A 280 -9.49 5.95 4.01
N LEU A 281 -10.09 5.88 2.83
CA LEU A 281 -11.37 6.50 2.54
C LEU A 281 -12.47 5.44 2.58
N ASN A 282 -13.60 5.79 3.18
CA ASN A 282 -14.77 4.92 3.19
C ASN A 282 -15.15 4.55 1.76
N GLN A 283 -15.23 3.25 1.51
CA GLN A 283 -15.68 2.72 0.23
C GLN A 283 -17.20 2.56 0.27
N ARG A 284 -17.87 3.04 -0.77
CA ARG A 284 -19.31 2.84 -0.92
C ARG A 284 -19.55 1.52 -1.65
N PRO A 285 -20.60 0.77 -1.30
CA PRO A 285 -21.01 -0.44 -2.01
C PRO A 285 -21.30 -0.20 -3.48
#